data_c8295f51ee95ad160a03285618a66a32
#
_entry.id   c8295f51ee95ad160a03285618a66a32
#
_cell.length_a   1.000
_cell.length_b   1.000
_cell.length_c   1.000
_cell.angle_alpha   90.00
_cell.angle_beta   90.00
_cell.angle_gamma   90.00
#
_symmetry.space_group_name_H-M   'P 1'
#
loop_
_entity.id
_entity.type
_entity.pdbx_description
1 polymer ?
#
loop_
_entity_poly.entity_id
_entity_poly.type
_entity_poly.pdbx_seq_one_letter_code
_entity_poly.pdbx_strand_id
1 'polypeptide(L)'
;MPDIASAYRSRMKVADLSTGKEVEIFEQSRAQVLAAGIEQKNSMDILDLTMDVPTLDDTMPDNERLVWAIKAATGVEKVQLPYLVMRKLAEVLRDSAFHVKCVIRKTAKNIFVYDIMPADEEVIIGGLAIDIGTTTVSAILLDMQTGKILGKASSGNGQIRYGADVINRIIESTKPGGRKRLQNAIVKETINPMIGEMCRAAEFRADHIYRMSIASNTTMNHLLMGVSADSIRTEPYIPTFFKTNSLFASDIGICVHPDAHIILAPNIGSYVGGDITAGAFISMIWNRPETSLFIDLGTNGELVLGNEDFLISCACSAGPAFEGGDISCGMRATDGAIEACTIDYETMEPSFEIIGDPGTKPVGLCGSGLIDVIAELFINGIINAKGKFVREGERVRHDKYGMGSYVLAFQKDAGSVKDVEITEVDIDNFIRAKGAIFSAVRTMLNYLDYTVEMIDDVYVAGGIGSGINMRNAVIIGMLPDIPVEKFHYIGNSSLTGSYMMLLSTQAERKTYEIAKGMTYLELSTVPSYMDEFVACCFLPHTDERLFPSVELKKG
;
A
#
# COMPACT_ATOMS: atom_id res chain seq x y z
N MET A 1 21.13 24.94 -8.65
CA MET A 1 19.99 24.03 -8.52
C MET A 1 19.79 23.81 -7.04
N PRO A 2 18.60 24.04 -6.47
CA PRO A 2 18.38 23.72 -5.06
C PRO A 2 18.53 22.20 -4.89
N ASP A 3 19.10 21.81 -3.76
CA ASP A 3 19.40 20.42 -3.42
C ASP A 3 18.11 19.61 -3.32
N ILE A 4 17.80 18.86 -4.39
CA ILE A 4 16.61 18.00 -4.49
C ILE A 4 16.59 16.96 -3.36
N ALA A 5 17.75 16.54 -2.85
CA ALA A 5 17.87 15.63 -1.72
C ALA A 5 17.36 16.26 -0.42
N SER A 6 17.53 17.59 -0.21
CA SER A 6 17.01 18.28 0.96
C SER A 6 15.49 18.42 0.94
N ALA A 7 14.91 18.63 -0.24
CA ALA A 7 13.45 18.69 -0.43
C ALA A 7 12.76 17.33 -0.19
N TYR A 8 13.47 16.21 -0.43
CA TYR A 8 12.96 14.87 -0.13
C TYR A 8 13.05 14.52 1.36
N ARG A 9 14.13 14.92 2.05
CA ARG A 9 14.28 14.70 3.49
C ARG A 9 13.23 15.47 4.32
N SER A 10 12.80 16.66 3.87
CA SER A 10 11.75 17.44 4.52
C SER A 10 10.34 16.84 4.41
N ARG A 11 10.15 15.76 3.64
CA ARG A 11 8.87 15.07 3.41
C ARG A 11 8.74 13.74 4.15
N MET A 12 9.79 13.30 4.86
CA MET A 12 9.71 12.10 5.69
C MET A 12 8.96 12.45 6.97
N LYS A 13 7.83 11.78 7.22
CA LYS A 13 7.08 11.90 8.48
C LYS A 13 7.33 10.62 9.30
N VAL A 14 7.90 10.76 10.50
CA VAL A 14 7.80 9.76 11.55
C VAL A 14 6.54 10.10 12.32
N ALA A 15 5.52 9.25 12.24
CA ALA A 15 4.22 9.53 12.84
C ALA A 15 4.25 9.23 14.35
N ASP A 16 3.60 10.09 15.13
CA ASP A 16 3.26 9.77 16.51
C ASP A 16 2.27 8.59 16.55
N LEU A 17 2.57 7.60 17.39
CA LEU A 17 1.91 6.28 17.37
C LEU A 17 0.57 6.25 18.10
N SER A 18 0.16 7.35 18.73
CA SER A 18 -0.82 7.29 19.81
C SER A 18 -2.25 7.70 19.44
N THR A 19 -2.49 8.36 18.31
CA THR A 19 -3.84 8.87 17.99
C THR A 19 -4.10 9.00 16.49
N GLY A 20 -5.28 8.58 16.06
CA GLY A 20 -5.81 8.85 14.72
C GLY A 20 -6.70 7.72 14.18
N LYS A 21 -7.61 8.09 13.31
CA LYS A 21 -8.55 7.19 12.60
C LYS A 21 -7.83 6.01 11.91
N GLU A 22 -6.63 6.24 11.37
CA GLU A 22 -5.83 5.19 10.71
C GLU A 22 -5.35 4.09 11.68
N VAL A 23 -5.03 4.46 12.94
CA VAL A 23 -4.63 3.48 13.97
C VAL A 23 -5.81 2.60 14.36
N GLU A 24 -6.98 3.20 14.50
CA GLU A 24 -8.21 2.47 14.81
C GLU A 24 -8.56 1.46 13.70
N ILE A 25 -8.51 1.88 12.44
CA ILE A 25 -8.75 1.02 11.27
C ILE A 25 -7.73 -0.13 11.21
N PHE A 26 -6.46 0.16 11.46
CA PHE A 26 -5.40 -0.85 11.52
C PHE A 26 -5.67 -1.91 12.60
N GLU A 27 -6.03 -1.48 13.83
CA GLU A 27 -6.33 -2.41 14.92
C GLU A 27 -7.63 -3.19 14.69
N GLN A 28 -8.65 -2.57 14.06
CA GLN A 28 -9.88 -3.26 13.66
C GLN A 28 -9.59 -4.36 12.63
N SER A 29 -8.81 -4.05 11.59
CA SER A 29 -8.41 -5.04 10.56
C SER A 29 -7.61 -6.19 11.17
N ARG A 30 -6.68 -5.89 12.07
CA ARG A 30 -5.92 -6.89 12.81
C ARG A 30 -6.84 -7.78 13.66
N ALA A 31 -7.78 -7.18 14.39
CA ALA A 31 -8.73 -7.92 15.22
C ALA A 31 -9.62 -8.87 14.40
N GLN A 32 -10.07 -8.45 13.21
CA GLN A 32 -10.86 -9.29 12.31
C GLN A 32 -10.07 -10.51 11.83
N VAL A 33 -8.81 -10.34 11.45
CA VAL A 33 -7.93 -11.44 11.03
C VAL A 33 -7.73 -12.45 12.17
N LEU A 34 -7.51 -11.97 13.40
CA LEU A 34 -7.35 -12.83 14.57
C LEU A 34 -8.65 -13.58 14.91
N ALA A 35 -9.81 -12.89 14.78
CA ALA A 35 -11.13 -13.50 15.01
C ALA A 35 -11.45 -14.61 13.99
N ALA A 36 -10.88 -14.56 12.79
CA ALA A 36 -10.98 -15.62 11.78
C ALA A 36 -10.09 -16.84 12.05
N GLY A 37 -9.43 -16.90 13.21
CA GLY A 37 -8.61 -18.03 13.63
C GLY A 37 -7.16 -18.00 13.14
N ILE A 38 -6.70 -16.88 12.58
CA ILE A 38 -5.28 -16.67 12.26
C ILE A 38 -4.54 -16.33 13.55
N GLU A 39 -3.69 -17.25 14.02
CA GLU A 39 -2.94 -17.05 15.27
C GLU A 39 -1.78 -16.07 15.08
N GLN A 40 -1.57 -15.19 16.07
CA GLN A 40 -0.37 -14.36 16.15
C GLN A 40 0.80 -15.21 16.65
N LYS A 41 1.32 -16.04 15.76
CA LYS A 41 2.46 -16.93 16.03
C LYS A 41 3.39 -16.96 14.83
N ASN A 42 4.53 -16.35 15.00
CA ASN A 42 5.59 -16.38 14.00
C ASN A 42 6.66 -17.42 14.32
N SER A 43 7.66 -17.53 13.45
CA SER A 43 8.74 -18.52 13.58
C SER A 43 9.96 -18.02 14.34
N MET A 44 9.95 -16.77 14.84
CA MET A 44 11.08 -16.17 15.56
C MET A 44 10.97 -16.46 17.06
N ASP A 45 12.11 -16.76 17.70
CA ASP A 45 12.16 -17.06 19.13
C ASP A 45 13.54 -16.69 19.71
N ILE A 46 13.63 -16.62 21.03
CA ILE A 46 14.87 -16.45 21.78
C ILE A 46 15.06 -17.73 22.59
N LEU A 47 16.20 -18.38 22.39
CA LEU A 47 16.62 -19.51 23.23
C LEU A 47 17.62 -19.03 24.27
N ASP A 48 17.33 -19.26 25.52
CA ASP A 48 18.26 -19.12 26.65
C ASP A 48 18.92 -20.47 26.90
N LEU A 49 20.25 -20.53 26.81
CA LEU A 49 21.02 -21.77 26.81
C LEU A 49 22.19 -21.68 27.78
N THR A 50 22.28 -22.66 28.71
CA THR A 50 23.46 -22.87 29.54
C THR A 50 24.17 -24.14 29.06
N MET A 51 25.46 -24.03 28.82
CA MET A 51 26.31 -25.13 28.35
C MET A 51 27.45 -25.39 29.32
N ASP A 52 27.94 -26.61 29.34
CA ASP A 52 29.10 -26.96 30.15
C ASP A 52 30.36 -26.24 29.62
N VAL A 53 31.17 -25.73 30.54
CA VAL A 53 32.45 -25.12 30.21
C VAL A 53 33.41 -26.20 29.73
N PRO A 54 34.11 -26.02 28.59
CA PRO A 54 35.06 -27.02 28.09
C PRO A 54 36.18 -27.30 29.09
N THR A 55 36.63 -28.54 29.13
CA THR A 55 37.73 -29.04 29.99
C THR A 55 38.76 -29.76 29.11
N LEU A 56 39.88 -30.20 29.71
CA LEU A 56 40.86 -31.00 29.00
C LEU A 56 40.30 -32.37 28.55
N ASP A 57 39.25 -32.86 29.22
CA ASP A 57 38.57 -34.11 28.90
C ASP A 57 37.36 -33.90 27.97
N ASP A 58 36.87 -32.66 27.85
CA ASP A 58 35.79 -32.30 26.93
C ASP A 58 36.29 -31.25 25.94
N THR A 59 36.74 -31.72 24.77
CA THR A 59 37.34 -30.91 23.69
C THR A 59 36.36 -30.62 22.55
N MET A 60 35.05 -30.69 22.78
CA MET A 60 34.05 -30.38 21.80
C MET A 60 34.21 -28.95 21.29
N PRO A 61 34.24 -28.70 19.97
CA PRO A 61 34.32 -27.35 19.42
C PRO A 61 33.11 -26.49 19.80
N ASP A 62 33.30 -25.17 19.92
CA ASP A 62 32.26 -24.23 20.36
C ASP A 62 30.99 -24.30 19.48
N ASN A 63 31.13 -24.41 18.16
CA ASN A 63 30.00 -24.51 17.24
C ASN A 63 29.22 -25.82 17.41
N GLU A 64 29.89 -26.93 17.63
CA GLU A 64 29.24 -28.24 17.89
C GLU A 64 28.56 -28.24 19.25
N ARG A 65 29.17 -27.65 20.27
CA ARG A 65 28.60 -27.45 21.60
C ARG A 65 27.31 -26.64 21.54
N LEU A 66 27.30 -25.50 20.83
CA LEU A 66 26.11 -24.71 20.64
C LEU A 66 25.02 -25.46 19.85
N VAL A 67 25.38 -26.14 18.75
CA VAL A 67 24.45 -26.95 17.95
C VAL A 67 23.83 -28.06 18.81
N TRP A 68 24.65 -28.73 19.62
CA TRP A 68 24.18 -29.80 20.52
C TRP A 68 23.18 -29.22 21.55
N ALA A 69 23.50 -28.11 22.20
CA ALA A 69 22.63 -27.47 23.18
C ALA A 69 21.29 -27.04 22.54
N ILE A 70 21.31 -26.44 21.34
CA ILE A 70 20.10 -26.07 20.61
C ILE A 70 19.25 -27.29 20.27
N LYS A 71 19.87 -28.38 19.79
CA LYS A 71 19.15 -29.62 19.50
C LYS A 71 18.55 -30.26 20.76
N ALA A 72 19.29 -30.27 21.86
CA ALA A 72 18.80 -30.79 23.14
C ALA A 72 17.60 -29.99 23.66
N ALA A 73 17.64 -28.66 23.55
CA ALA A 73 16.56 -27.78 24.00
C ALA A 73 15.32 -27.81 23.09
N THR A 74 15.46 -28.10 21.81
CA THR A 74 14.37 -27.88 20.81
C THR A 74 13.90 -29.12 20.09
N GLY A 75 14.68 -30.21 20.12
CA GLY A 75 14.40 -31.48 19.41
C GLY A 75 14.52 -31.38 17.88
N VAL A 76 15.09 -30.31 17.32
CA VAL A 76 15.19 -30.16 15.86
C VAL A 76 16.29 -31.03 15.26
N GLU A 77 16.13 -31.40 13.99
CA GLU A 77 17.09 -32.22 13.26
C GLU A 77 18.32 -31.43 12.82
N LYS A 78 18.13 -30.20 12.34
CA LYS A 78 19.16 -29.39 11.70
C LYS A 78 19.24 -27.97 12.28
N VAL A 79 20.47 -27.57 12.63
CA VAL A 79 20.79 -26.19 13.06
C VAL A 79 21.78 -25.59 12.08
N GLN A 80 21.49 -24.37 11.65
CA GLN A 80 22.34 -23.56 10.77
C GLN A 80 22.95 -22.42 11.56
N LEU A 81 24.28 -22.38 11.62
CA LEU A 81 25.07 -21.31 12.20
C LEU A 81 25.71 -20.51 11.05
N PRO A 82 25.19 -19.30 10.72
CA PRO A 82 25.77 -18.47 9.67
C PRO A 82 27.12 -17.89 10.11
N TYR A 83 27.86 -17.36 9.12
CA TYR A 83 29.20 -16.81 9.33
C TYR A 83 29.24 -15.70 10.40
N LEU A 84 28.21 -14.85 10.47
CA LEU A 84 28.16 -13.75 11.45
C LEU A 84 28.10 -14.26 12.89
N VAL A 85 27.38 -15.34 13.14
CA VAL A 85 27.36 -16.00 14.46
C VAL A 85 28.71 -16.63 14.77
N MET A 86 29.30 -17.35 13.78
CA MET A 86 30.61 -18.00 13.95
C MET A 86 31.73 -17.03 14.31
N ARG A 87 31.70 -15.80 13.75
CA ARG A 87 32.73 -14.78 13.99
C ARG A 87 32.87 -14.36 15.46
N LYS A 88 31.76 -14.31 16.21
CA LYS A 88 31.75 -13.85 17.60
C LYS A 88 31.53 -14.96 18.62
N LEU A 89 31.27 -16.18 18.15
CA LEU A 89 30.87 -17.31 18.97
C LEU A 89 31.85 -17.58 20.15
N ALA A 90 33.13 -17.68 19.87
CA ALA A 90 34.13 -18.01 20.89
C ALA A 90 34.26 -16.94 21.99
N GLU A 91 34.19 -15.66 21.61
CA GLU A 91 34.25 -14.53 22.54
C GLU A 91 32.99 -14.51 23.41
N VAL A 92 31.79 -14.52 22.78
CA VAL A 92 30.53 -14.48 23.52
C VAL A 92 30.39 -15.63 24.51
N LEU A 93 30.75 -16.85 24.12
CA LEU A 93 30.68 -18.02 25.03
C LEU A 93 31.57 -17.85 26.27
N ARG A 94 32.79 -17.34 26.10
CA ARG A 94 33.73 -17.17 27.21
C ARG A 94 33.35 -15.99 28.10
N ASP A 95 32.96 -14.87 27.50
CA ASP A 95 32.58 -13.67 28.26
C ASP A 95 31.31 -13.89 29.10
N SER A 96 30.41 -14.76 28.64
CA SER A 96 29.16 -15.10 29.31
C SER A 96 29.23 -16.38 30.17
N ALA A 97 30.44 -16.94 30.39
CA ALA A 97 30.63 -18.22 31.09
C ALA A 97 29.72 -19.35 30.53
N PHE A 98 29.53 -19.40 29.21
CA PHE A 98 28.69 -20.37 28.48
C PHE A 98 27.19 -20.30 28.79
N HIS A 99 26.72 -19.16 29.30
CA HIS A 99 25.28 -18.84 29.41
C HIS A 99 24.90 -17.76 28.41
N VAL A 100 24.16 -18.13 27.37
CA VAL A 100 23.90 -17.29 26.21
C VAL A 100 22.44 -17.26 25.78
N LYS A 101 22.01 -16.20 25.13
CA LYS A 101 20.79 -16.12 24.35
C LYS A 101 21.08 -16.22 22.86
N CYS A 102 20.23 -16.95 22.15
CA CYS A 102 20.27 -17.02 20.69
C CYS A 102 18.95 -16.53 20.10
N VAL A 103 19.02 -15.57 19.17
CA VAL A 103 17.88 -15.21 18.33
C VAL A 103 17.79 -16.21 17.20
N ILE A 104 16.66 -16.90 17.09
CA ILE A 104 16.47 -18.00 16.14
C ILE A 104 15.22 -17.83 15.28
N ARG A 105 15.25 -18.47 14.11
CA ARG A 105 14.04 -18.82 13.35
C ARG A 105 13.86 -20.33 13.36
N LYS A 106 12.73 -20.77 13.89
CA LYS A 106 12.38 -22.18 14.02
C LYS A 106 11.35 -22.60 12.99
N THR A 107 11.62 -23.66 12.28
CA THR A 107 10.66 -24.41 11.44
C THR A 107 10.48 -25.81 12.02
N ALA A 108 9.60 -26.63 11.46
CA ALA A 108 9.33 -27.98 11.98
C ALA A 108 10.61 -28.85 12.14
N LYS A 109 11.60 -28.68 11.25
CA LYS A 109 12.82 -29.52 11.23
C LYS A 109 14.12 -28.74 11.39
N ASN A 110 14.11 -27.44 11.19
CA ASN A 110 15.33 -26.65 11.10
C ASN A 110 15.26 -25.43 12.01
N ILE A 111 16.43 -25.07 12.56
CA ILE A 111 16.67 -23.78 13.19
C ILE A 111 17.75 -23.04 12.40
N PHE A 112 17.52 -21.75 12.15
CA PHE A 112 18.52 -20.79 11.72
C PHE A 112 18.81 -19.84 12.87
N VAL A 113 20.09 -19.71 13.25
CA VAL A 113 20.53 -18.82 14.33
C VAL A 113 20.93 -17.49 13.71
N TYR A 114 20.21 -16.41 14.01
CA TYR A 114 20.56 -15.07 13.54
C TYR A 114 21.65 -14.43 14.36
N ASP A 115 21.57 -14.62 15.68
CA ASP A 115 22.45 -13.92 16.61
C ASP A 115 22.71 -14.74 17.88
N ILE A 116 23.82 -14.44 18.55
CA ILE A 116 24.21 -14.96 19.86
C ILE A 116 24.73 -13.81 20.73
N MET A 117 24.32 -13.78 22.00
CA MET A 117 24.68 -12.75 22.95
C MET A 117 24.72 -13.32 24.38
N PRO A 118 25.34 -12.64 25.36
CA PRO A 118 25.25 -13.00 26.76
C PRO A 118 23.80 -13.11 27.24
N ALA A 119 23.52 -14.01 28.18
CA ALA A 119 22.16 -14.29 28.66
C ALA A 119 21.51 -13.10 29.41
N ASP A 120 22.32 -12.22 29.98
CA ASP A 120 21.89 -11.00 30.68
C ASP A 120 21.57 -9.82 29.73
N GLU A 121 21.94 -9.94 28.45
CA GLU A 121 21.59 -8.90 27.45
C GLU A 121 20.10 -8.94 27.13
N GLU A 122 19.43 -7.79 27.21
CA GLU A 122 18.05 -7.63 26.74
C GLU A 122 18.01 -7.47 25.22
N VAL A 123 17.19 -8.27 24.56
CA VAL A 123 17.01 -8.19 23.11
C VAL A 123 15.55 -8.19 22.75
N ILE A 124 15.19 -7.28 21.84
CA ILE A 124 13.89 -7.28 21.16
C ILE A 124 14.11 -7.78 19.74
N ILE A 125 13.33 -8.77 19.32
CA ILE A 125 13.35 -9.25 17.93
C ILE A 125 12.59 -8.26 17.07
N GLY A 126 13.31 -7.40 16.36
CA GLY A 126 12.75 -6.43 15.44
C GLY A 126 12.24 -7.08 14.15
N GLY A 127 11.08 -6.64 13.72
CA GLY A 127 10.51 -6.90 12.40
C GLY A 127 10.23 -5.60 11.67
N LEU A 128 10.27 -5.62 10.32
CA LEU A 128 10.00 -4.45 9.50
C LEU A 128 8.99 -4.80 8.42
N ALA A 129 7.77 -4.25 8.51
CA ALA A 129 6.74 -4.33 7.49
C ALA A 129 6.83 -3.11 6.59
N ILE A 130 6.79 -3.31 5.26
CA ILE A 130 6.90 -2.23 4.28
C ILE A 130 5.83 -2.41 3.21
N ASP A 131 5.19 -1.30 2.85
CA ASP A 131 4.40 -1.12 1.65
C ASP A 131 5.16 -0.20 0.69
N ILE A 132 5.50 -0.72 -0.51
CA ILE A 132 6.18 0.05 -1.55
C ILE A 132 5.18 0.41 -2.65
N GLY A 133 4.48 1.51 -2.45
CA GLY A 133 3.64 2.09 -3.49
C GLY A 133 4.46 2.78 -4.60
N THR A 134 3.82 3.04 -5.72
CA THR A 134 4.43 3.79 -6.84
C THR A 134 4.83 5.20 -6.41
N THR A 135 4.01 5.86 -5.60
CA THR A 135 4.21 7.24 -5.16
C THR A 135 4.75 7.35 -3.74
N THR A 136 4.27 6.50 -2.83
CA THR A 136 4.57 6.56 -1.39
C THR A 136 5.10 5.22 -0.90
N VAL A 137 6.07 5.27 0.01
CA VAL A 137 6.56 4.11 0.74
C VAL A 137 6.20 4.29 2.21
N SER A 138 5.57 3.29 2.81
CA SER A 138 5.18 3.28 4.22
C SER A 138 5.83 2.09 4.94
N ALA A 139 6.23 2.26 6.19
CA ALA A 139 6.89 1.23 6.96
C ALA A 139 6.47 1.23 8.43
N ILE A 140 6.45 0.03 9.02
CA ILE A 140 6.22 -0.21 10.45
C ILE A 140 7.39 -1.02 11.00
N LEU A 141 8.07 -0.48 12.03
CA LEU A 141 8.99 -1.21 12.88
C LEU A 141 8.21 -1.80 14.06
N LEU A 142 8.39 -3.08 14.33
CA LEU A 142 7.64 -3.78 15.37
C LEU A 142 8.49 -4.76 16.17
N ASP A 143 8.06 -5.06 17.38
CA ASP A 143 8.52 -6.21 18.16
C ASP A 143 7.78 -7.47 17.70
N MET A 144 8.50 -8.43 17.17
CA MET A 144 7.92 -9.65 16.62
C MET A 144 7.34 -10.61 17.66
N GLN A 145 7.73 -10.50 18.92
CA GLN A 145 7.21 -11.35 19.99
C GLN A 145 5.84 -10.87 20.48
N THR A 146 5.69 -9.56 20.65
CA THR A 146 4.48 -8.96 21.20
C THR A 146 3.53 -8.40 20.13
N GLY A 147 4.05 -8.09 18.95
CA GLY A 147 3.36 -7.35 17.90
C GLY A 147 3.30 -5.84 18.16
N LYS A 148 3.93 -5.35 19.22
CA LYS A 148 3.96 -3.91 19.53
C LYS A 148 4.64 -3.14 18.41
N ILE A 149 3.97 -2.10 17.93
CA ILE A 149 4.56 -1.16 16.97
C ILE A 149 5.53 -0.26 17.72
N LEU A 150 6.79 -0.22 17.27
CA LEU A 150 7.87 0.59 17.83
C LEU A 150 8.06 1.90 17.07
N GLY A 151 7.72 1.92 15.77
CA GLY A 151 7.84 3.10 14.93
C GLY A 151 7.07 2.97 13.63
N LYS A 152 6.62 4.10 13.08
CA LYS A 152 6.02 4.21 11.75
C LYS A 152 6.72 5.30 10.97
N ALA A 153 6.92 5.10 9.68
CA ALA A 153 7.44 6.14 8.79
C ALA A 153 6.77 6.07 7.41
N SER A 154 6.65 7.22 6.77
CA SER A 154 6.19 7.34 5.39
C SER A 154 7.09 8.33 4.64
N SER A 155 7.38 8.02 3.38
CA SER A 155 8.21 8.86 2.51
C SER A 155 7.74 8.76 1.06
N GLY A 156 8.01 9.80 0.27
CA GLY A 156 7.87 9.69 -1.18
C GLY A 156 8.82 8.64 -1.75
N ASN A 157 8.35 7.86 -2.73
CA ASN A 157 9.20 6.90 -3.43
C ASN A 157 10.26 7.63 -4.27
N GLY A 158 11.53 7.45 -3.96
CA GLY A 158 12.66 8.10 -4.65
C GLY A 158 12.76 7.79 -6.14
N GLN A 159 12.04 6.78 -6.62
CA GLN A 159 11.98 6.44 -8.05
C GLN A 159 11.12 7.41 -8.89
N ILE A 160 10.28 8.25 -8.26
CA ILE A 160 9.39 9.21 -8.97
C ILE A 160 10.17 10.10 -9.95
N ARG A 161 11.39 10.52 -9.60
CA ARG A 161 12.24 11.35 -10.47
C ARG A 161 12.67 10.66 -11.76
N TYR A 162 12.55 9.34 -11.85
CA TYR A 162 12.89 8.54 -13.02
C TYR A 162 11.65 8.13 -13.84
N GLY A 163 10.46 8.27 -13.26
CA GLY A 163 9.19 7.99 -13.91
C GLY A 163 8.04 8.17 -12.92
N ALA A 164 7.02 8.92 -13.31
CA ALA A 164 5.85 9.17 -12.46
C ALA A 164 5.02 7.90 -12.23
N ASP A 165 4.98 7.01 -13.23
CA ASP A 165 4.24 5.75 -13.24
C ASP A 165 5.13 4.53 -13.45
N VAL A 166 4.53 3.34 -13.34
CA VAL A 166 5.22 2.06 -13.47
C VAL A 166 5.82 1.85 -14.87
N ILE A 167 5.13 2.26 -15.94
CA ILE A 167 5.57 2.07 -17.34
C ILE A 167 6.83 2.89 -17.62
N ASN A 168 6.83 4.17 -17.22
CA ASN A 168 7.97 5.05 -17.36
C ASN A 168 9.19 4.51 -16.58
N ARG A 169 9.00 3.91 -15.39
CA ARG A 169 10.07 3.28 -14.63
C ARG A 169 10.59 2.00 -15.30
N ILE A 170 9.72 1.18 -15.88
CA ILE A 170 10.14 0.02 -16.67
C ILE A 170 11.00 0.49 -17.83
N ILE A 171 10.58 1.51 -18.59
CA ILE A 171 11.36 2.09 -19.69
C ILE A 171 12.71 2.62 -19.19
N GLU A 172 12.75 3.34 -18.08
CA GLU A 172 14.01 3.80 -17.48
C GLU A 172 14.92 2.62 -17.09
N SER A 173 14.34 1.52 -16.60
CA SER A 173 15.10 0.33 -16.20
C SER A 173 15.86 -0.33 -17.35
N THR A 174 15.39 -0.17 -18.60
CA THR A 174 16.03 -0.73 -19.80
C THR A 174 17.24 0.09 -20.29
N LYS A 175 17.37 1.34 -19.84
CA LYS A 175 18.51 2.19 -20.18
C LYS A 175 19.82 1.71 -19.50
N PRO A 176 21.00 2.03 -20.04
CA PRO A 176 22.28 1.69 -19.40
C PRO A 176 22.32 2.13 -17.92
N GLY A 177 22.52 1.17 -17.00
CA GLY A 177 22.53 1.42 -15.55
C GLY A 177 21.17 1.75 -14.92
N GLY A 178 20.06 1.75 -15.68
CA GLY A 178 18.72 2.15 -15.23
C GLY A 178 18.21 1.31 -14.06
N ARG A 179 18.34 -0.02 -14.14
CA ARG A 179 17.95 -0.93 -13.04
C ARG A 179 18.66 -0.58 -11.73
N LYS A 180 19.98 -0.32 -11.80
CA LYS A 180 20.75 0.02 -10.59
C LYS A 180 20.39 1.39 -10.02
N ARG A 181 20.09 2.38 -10.90
CA ARG A 181 19.61 3.70 -10.45
C ARG A 181 18.28 3.58 -9.72
N LEU A 182 17.32 2.85 -10.28
CA LEU A 182 16.00 2.64 -9.67
C LEU A 182 16.09 1.85 -8.37
N GLN A 183 16.93 0.79 -8.32
CA GLN A 183 17.20 0.06 -7.09
C GLN A 183 17.84 0.94 -6.01
N ASN A 184 18.83 1.75 -6.35
CA ASN A 184 19.45 2.68 -5.40
C ASN A 184 18.44 3.72 -4.88
N ALA A 185 17.57 4.24 -5.74
CA ALA A 185 16.56 5.22 -5.37
C ALA A 185 15.58 4.66 -4.32
N ILE A 186 15.13 3.41 -4.48
CA ILE A 186 14.21 2.81 -3.51
C ILE A 186 14.95 2.31 -2.26
N VAL A 187 16.08 1.63 -2.41
CA VAL A 187 16.78 1.04 -1.25
C VAL A 187 17.59 2.08 -0.49
N LYS A 188 18.55 2.75 -1.17
CA LYS A 188 19.52 3.62 -0.48
C LYS A 188 18.98 5.00 -0.12
N GLU A 189 18.04 5.52 -0.94
CA GLU A 189 17.58 6.89 -0.80
C GLU A 189 16.17 6.98 -0.20
N THR A 190 15.44 5.85 -0.09
CA THR A 190 14.11 5.81 0.52
C THR A 190 14.09 4.88 1.73
N ILE A 191 14.24 3.56 1.56
CA ILE A 191 14.04 2.57 2.64
C ILE A 191 15.12 2.72 3.73
N ASN A 192 16.41 2.77 3.38
CA ASN A 192 17.47 2.88 4.40
C ASN A 192 17.40 4.16 5.25
N PRO A 193 17.14 5.36 4.68
CA PRO A 193 16.85 6.54 5.48
C PRO A 193 15.64 6.39 6.41
N MET A 194 14.53 5.78 5.93
CA MET A 194 13.34 5.53 6.77
C MET A 194 13.68 4.61 7.95
N ILE A 195 14.42 3.52 7.72
CA ILE A 195 14.89 2.63 8.79
C ILE A 195 15.72 3.41 9.81
N GLY A 196 16.69 4.21 9.35
CA GLY A 196 17.54 5.01 10.22
C GLY A 196 16.75 5.99 11.09
N GLU A 197 15.74 6.66 10.56
CA GLU A 197 14.88 7.59 11.31
C GLU A 197 14.00 6.86 12.33
N MET A 198 13.33 5.76 11.91
CA MET A 198 12.50 4.96 12.83
C MET A 198 13.33 4.38 13.98
N CYS A 199 14.50 3.81 13.68
CA CYS A 199 15.37 3.22 14.69
C CYS A 199 15.89 4.30 15.65
N ARG A 200 16.21 5.50 15.17
CA ARG A 200 16.64 6.62 16.02
C ARG A 200 15.50 7.10 16.92
N ALA A 201 14.28 7.25 16.38
CA ALA A 201 13.12 7.69 17.13
C ALA A 201 12.68 6.67 18.20
N ALA A 202 12.84 5.39 17.92
CA ALA A 202 12.49 4.29 18.81
C ALA A 202 13.63 3.86 19.74
N GLU A 203 14.81 4.49 19.67
CA GLU A 203 16.04 4.06 20.37
C GLU A 203 16.37 2.57 20.11
N PHE A 204 16.13 2.14 18.87
CA PHE A 204 16.23 0.74 18.45
C PHE A 204 17.44 0.51 17.54
N ARG A 205 18.11 -0.64 17.68
CA ARG A 205 19.26 -1.01 16.83
C ARG A 205 18.78 -1.66 15.53
N ALA A 206 19.20 -1.10 14.39
CA ALA A 206 18.81 -1.62 13.07
C ALA A 206 19.29 -3.08 12.84
N ASP A 207 20.43 -3.47 13.41
CA ASP A 207 20.96 -4.83 13.34
C ASP A 207 20.18 -5.85 14.19
N HIS A 208 19.20 -5.40 14.99
CA HIS A 208 18.21 -6.25 15.66
C HIS A 208 16.91 -6.42 14.85
N ILE A 209 16.85 -5.92 13.62
CA ILE A 209 15.78 -6.24 12.67
C ILE A 209 16.16 -7.51 11.92
N TYR A 210 15.58 -8.63 12.30
CA TYR A 210 15.94 -9.96 11.80
C TYR A 210 15.00 -10.48 10.70
N ARG A 211 13.85 -9.85 10.51
CA ARG A 211 12.88 -10.25 9.50
C ARG A 211 12.15 -9.06 8.91
N MET A 212 11.87 -9.16 7.61
CA MET A 212 11.13 -8.14 6.89
C MET A 212 9.99 -8.77 6.08
N SER A 213 8.90 -8.03 5.92
CA SER A 213 7.84 -8.33 4.98
C SER A 213 7.59 -7.11 4.12
N ILE A 214 7.50 -7.31 2.81
CA ILE A 214 7.32 -6.24 1.84
C ILE A 214 6.14 -6.59 0.95
N ALA A 215 5.15 -5.71 0.90
CA ALA A 215 4.08 -5.73 -0.07
C ALA A 215 4.30 -4.61 -1.09
N SER A 216 4.07 -4.89 -2.36
CA SER A 216 4.19 -3.91 -3.44
C SER A 216 3.66 -4.49 -4.74
N ASN A 217 3.37 -3.62 -5.71
CA ASN A 217 3.00 -4.09 -7.03
C ASN A 217 4.16 -4.85 -7.72
N THR A 218 3.82 -5.62 -8.75
CA THR A 218 4.77 -6.49 -9.45
C THR A 218 5.99 -5.74 -9.97
N THR A 219 5.78 -4.55 -10.54
CA THR A 219 6.89 -3.72 -11.07
C THR A 219 7.82 -3.27 -9.95
N MET A 220 7.27 -2.77 -8.82
CA MET A 220 8.09 -2.31 -7.70
C MET A 220 8.91 -3.45 -7.09
N ASN A 221 8.35 -4.67 -7.01
CA ASN A 221 9.11 -5.85 -6.58
C ASN A 221 10.33 -6.13 -7.49
N HIS A 222 10.16 -6.02 -8.82
CA HIS A 222 11.25 -6.22 -9.79
C HIS A 222 12.32 -5.13 -9.65
N LEU A 223 11.90 -3.86 -9.52
CA LEU A 223 12.82 -2.73 -9.38
C LEU A 223 13.57 -2.74 -8.04
N LEU A 224 12.92 -3.18 -6.96
CA LEU A 224 13.55 -3.40 -5.65
C LEU A 224 14.69 -4.43 -5.74
N MET A 225 14.43 -5.54 -6.41
CA MET A 225 15.41 -6.61 -6.58
C MET A 225 16.45 -6.30 -7.69
N GLY A 226 16.24 -5.26 -8.49
CA GLY A 226 17.11 -4.92 -9.60
C GLY A 226 17.07 -5.93 -10.76
N VAL A 227 16.00 -6.76 -10.85
CA VAL A 227 15.76 -7.69 -11.95
C VAL A 227 15.02 -7.02 -13.10
N SER A 228 14.99 -7.66 -14.27
CA SER A 228 14.32 -7.09 -15.44
C SER A 228 12.81 -7.02 -15.23
N ALA A 229 12.22 -5.86 -15.51
CA ALA A 229 10.79 -5.63 -15.52
C ALA A 229 10.22 -5.41 -16.94
N ASP A 230 11.05 -5.50 -17.99
CA ASP A 230 10.65 -5.16 -19.36
C ASP A 230 9.52 -6.07 -19.89
N SER A 231 9.56 -7.35 -19.54
CA SER A 231 8.52 -8.31 -19.93
C SER A 231 7.17 -8.08 -19.27
N ILE A 232 7.09 -7.24 -18.22
CA ILE A 232 5.82 -6.88 -17.57
C ILE A 232 4.94 -6.03 -18.50
N ARG A 233 5.56 -5.14 -19.31
CA ARG A 233 4.85 -4.22 -20.21
C ARG A 233 4.72 -4.71 -21.66
N THR A 234 5.34 -5.82 -21.99
CA THR A 234 5.35 -6.38 -23.35
C THR A 234 4.62 -7.71 -23.39
N GLU A 235 3.72 -7.87 -24.37
CA GLU A 235 2.99 -9.11 -24.57
C GLU A 235 3.97 -10.32 -24.70
N PRO A 236 3.73 -11.42 -24.03
CA PRO A 236 2.52 -11.86 -23.29
C PRO A 236 2.45 -11.43 -21.80
N TYR A 237 3.14 -10.34 -21.40
CA TYR A 237 3.07 -9.76 -20.05
C TYR A 237 3.51 -10.71 -18.94
N ILE A 238 4.65 -11.39 -19.09
CA ILE A 238 5.15 -12.39 -18.12
C ILE A 238 6.23 -11.77 -17.21
N PRO A 239 5.99 -11.63 -15.89
CA PRO A 239 7.00 -11.17 -14.94
C PRO A 239 8.14 -12.20 -14.77
N THR A 240 9.30 -11.75 -14.28
CA THR A 240 10.42 -12.65 -13.98
C THR A 240 10.07 -13.61 -12.84
N PHE A 241 9.26 -13.18 -11.87
CA PHE A 241 8.81 -14.01 -10.73
C PHE A 241 7.46 -13.53 -10.19
N PHE A 242 6.71 -14.43 -9.59
CA PHE A 242 5.56 -14.12 -8.74
C PHE A 242 5.90 -14.23 -7.25
N LYS A 243 6.83 -15.08 -6.89
CA LYS A 243 7.30 -15.27 -5.52
C LYS A 243 8.81 -15.52 -5.48
N THR A 244 9.43 -15.22 -4.35
CA THR A 244 10.84 -15.57 -4.06
C THR A 244 10.90 -16.65 -3.00
N ASN A 245 11.91 -17.52 -3.07
CA ASN A 245 12.10 -18.58 -2.07
C ASN A 245 13.03 -18.18 -0.93
N SER A 246 14.01 -17.33 -1.23
CA SER A 246 15.00 -16.86 -0.27
C SER A 246 15.54 -15.52 -0.74
N LEU A 247 15.40 -14.51 0.10
CA LEU A 247 15.92 -13.17 -0.13
C LEU A 247 16.37 -12.61 1.22
N PHE A 248 17.60 -12.12 1.28
CA PHE A 248 18.17 -11.52 2.48
C PHE A 248 18.41 -10.02 2.28
N ALA A 249 18.42 -9.27 3.36
CA ALA A 249 18.64 -7.83 3.34
C ALA A 249 19.97 -7.45 2.66
N SER A 250 21.02 -8.25 2.88
CA SER A 250 22.34 -8.07 2.26
C SER A 250 22.32 -8.22 0.73
N ASP A 251 21.43 -9.05 0.16
CA ASP A 251 21.33 -9.28 -1.29
C ASP A 251 20.97 -8.00 -2.05
N ILE A 252 20.15 -7.15 -1.44
CA ILE A 252 19.66 -5.91 -2.07
C ILE A 252 20.17 -4.64 -1.40
N GLY A 253 20.96 -4.76 -0.32
CA GLY A 253 21.63 -3.64 0.35
C GLY A 253 20.74 -2.83 1.30
N ILE A 254 19.77 -3.49 1.93
CA ILE A 254 18.98 -2.91 3.04
C ILE A 254 19.82 -2.94 4.33
N CYS A 255 19.85 -1.83 5.07
CA CYS A 255 20.69 -1.65 6.25
C CYS A 255 19.99 -2.09 7.54
N VAL A 256 19.81 -3.40 7.68
CA VAL A 256 19.35 -4.11 8.87
C VAL A 256 20.30 -5.27 9.17
N HIS A 257 19.92 -6.25 9.99
CA HIS A 257 20.73 -7.47 10.14
C HIS A 257 21.02 -8.09 8.75
N PRO A 258 22.27 -8.34 8.37
CA PRO A 258 22.61 -8.79 6.99
C PRO A 258 21.88 -10.06 6.55
N ASP A 259 21.68 -11.01 7.48
CA ASP A 259 20.97 -12.25 7.25
C ASP A 259 19.44 -12.12 7.50
N ALA A 260 18.93 -10.89 7.69
CA ALA A 260 17.49 -10.68 7.82
C ALA A 260 16.75 -11.19 6.59
N HIS A 261 15.83 -12.12 6.80
CA HIS A 261 15.06 -12.73 5.73
C HIS A 261 13.92 -11.80 5.31
N ILE A 262 13.80 -11.57 4.01
CA ILE A 262 12.74 -10.74 3.42
C ILE A 262 11.67 -11.65 2.81
N ILE A 263 10.43 -11.47 3.26
CA ILE A 263 9.23 -12.02 2.66
C ILE A 263 8.71 -10.98 1.66
N LEU A 264 8.60 -11.33 0.39
CA LEU A 264 7.83 -10.55 -0.56
C LEU A 264 6.42 -11.14 -0.63
N ALA A 265 5.39 -10.32 -0.41
CA ALA A 265 4.03 -10.72 -0.66
C ALA A 265 3.89 -11.17 -2.14
N PRO A 266 3.23 -12.30 -2.42
CA PRO A 266 3.27 -12.90 -3.75
C PRO A 266 2.51 -12.05 -4.77
N ASN A 267 3.06 -11.92 -5.97
CA ASN A 267 2.38 -11.32 -7.12
C ASN A 267 1.43 -12.33 -7.77
N ILE A 268 0.47 -11.86 -8.56
CA ILE A 268 -0.49 -12.69 -9.29
C ILE A 268 -0.35 -12.49 -10.80
N GLY A 269 -0.17 -11.24 -11.21
CA GLY A 269 -0.09 -10.84 -12.61
C GLY A 269 0.92 -9.74 -12.83
N SER A 270 0.98 -9.22 -14.04
CA SER A 270 1.88 -8.13 -14.42
C SER A 270 1.58 -6.84 -13.66
N TYR A 271 0.30 -6.57 -13.41
CA TYR A 271 -0.15 -5.34 -12.77
C TYR A 271 -0.88 -5.56 -11.43
N VAL A 272 -1.07 -6.82 -11.00
CA VAL A 272 -1.62 -7.18 -9.69
C VAL A 272 -0.52 -7.83 -8.87
N GLY A 273 -0.05 -7.12 -7.87
CA GLY A 273 1.11 -7.50 -7.09
C GLY A 273 0.83 -7.96 -5.66
N GLY A 274 1.89 -7.97 -4.87
CA GLY A 274 1.87 -8.36 -3.47
C GLY A 274 1.08 -7.39 -2.57
N ASP A 275 0.92 -6.13 -2.97
CA ASP A 275 0.04 -5.16 -2.33
C ASP A 275 -1.41 -5.66 -2.32
N ILE A 276 -1.87 -6.18 -3.46
CA ILE A 276 -3.24 -6.66 -3.61
C ILE A 276 -3.47 -8.01 -2.95
N THR A 277 -2.49 -8.92 -2.96
CA THR A 277 -2.63 -10.17 -2.22
C THR A 277 -2.65 -9.94 -0.70
N ALA A 278 -1.84 -9.01 -0.21
CA ALA A 278 -1.85 -8.57 1.18
C ALA A 278 -3.18 -7.86 1.52
N GLY A 279 -3.68 -7.00 0.62
CA GLY A 279 -4.97 -6.32 0.76
C GLY A 279 -6.15 -7.29 0.77
N ALA A 280 -6.20 -8.23 -0.17
CA ALA A 280 -7.22 -9.26 -0.22
C ALA A 280 -7.22 -10.15 1.04
N PHE A 281 -6.04 -10.42 1.60
CA PHE A 281 -5.94 -11.11 2.89
C PHE A 281 -6.59 -10.30 4.01
N ILE A 282 -6.32 -8.99 4.10
CA ILE A 282 -6.85 -8.10 5.14
C ILE A 282 -8.35 -7.81 4.97
N SER A 283 -8.85 -7.71 3.73
CA SER A 283 -10.28 -7.49 3.46
C SER A 283 -11.16 -8.66 3.91
N MET A 284 -10.57 -9.81 4.22
CA MET A 284 -11.27 -11.05 4.61
C MET A 284 -12.19 -11.62 3.53
N ILE A 285 -12.11 -11.17 2.29
CA ILE A 285 -12.93 -11.64 1.17
C ILE A 285 -12.82 -13.16 0.94
N TRP A 286 -11.67 -13.74 1.29
CA TRP A 286 -11.36 -15.17 1.17
C TRP A 286 -12.02 -16.03 2.27
N ASN A 287 -12.65 -15.44 3.27
CA ASN A 287 -13.16 -16.12 4.49
C ASN A 287 -14.64 -15.85 4.73
N ARG A 288 -15.39 -15.55 3.69
CA ARG A 288 -16.83 -15.28 3.78
C ARG A 288 -17.56 -15.77 2.54
N PRO A 289 -18.82 -16.25 2.68
CA PRO A 289 -19.62 -16.74 1.56
C PRO A 289 -20.20 -15.60 0.71
N GLU A 290 -20.33 -14.37 1.28
CA GLU A 290 -20.86 -13.20 0.60
C GLU A 290 -19.93 -12.74 -0.51
N THR A 291 -20.46 -12.42 -1.69
CA THR A 291 -19.68 -11.88 -2.80
C THR A 291 -19.27 -10.43 -2.49
N SER A 292 -18.01 -10.22 -2.38
CA SER A 292 -17.45 -8.92 -2.02
C SER A 292 -16.53 -8.39 -3.12
N LEU A 293 -16.44 -7.06 -3.19
CA LEU A 293 -15.51 -6.34 -4.06
C LEU A 293 -14.47 -5.62 -3.19
N PHE A 294 -13.19 -5.93 -3.39
CA PHE A 294 -12.08 -5.18 -2.80
C PHE A 294 -11.49 -4.27 -3.87
N ILE A 295 -11.30 -3.00 -3.55
CA ILE A 295 -10.72 -1.98 -4.44
C ILE A 295 -9.58 -1.29 -3.70
N ASP A 296 -8.38 -1.32 -4.25
CA ASP A 296 -7.27 -0.46 -3.82
C ASP A 296 -7.19 0.76 -4.74
N LEU A 297 -7.35 1.95 -4.15
CA LEU A 297 -7.35 3.22 -4.85
C LEU A 297 -5.99 3.90 -4.67
N GLY A 298 -5.14 3.77 -5.66
CA GLY A 298 -3.84 4.40 -5.76
C GLY A 298 -3.65 5.12 -7.11
N THR A 299 -2.41 5.16 -7.58
CA THR A 299 -2.07 5.64 -8.95
C THR A 299 -2.69 4.74 -10.02
N ASN A 300 -2.84 3.46 -9.71
CA ASN A 300 -3.70 2.53 -10.45
C ASN A 300 -4.92 2.19 -9.59
N GLY A 301 -5.93 1.59 -10.19
CA GLY A 301 -7.01 0.93 -9.49
C GLY A 301 -6.81 -0.58 -9.61
N GLU A 302 -6.61 -1.26 -8.51
CA GLU A 302 -6.54 -2.71 -8.47
C GLU A 302 -7.77 -3.26 -7.75
N LEU A 303 -8.38 -4.29 -8.33
CA LEU A 303 -9.65 -4.84 -7.88
C LEU A 303 -9.57 -6.34 -7.66
N VAL A 304 -10.30 -6.82 -6.64
CA VAL A 304 -10.56 -8.24 -6.41
C VAL A 304 -12.05 -8.43 -6.16
N LEU A 305 -12.67 -9.33 -6.90
CA LEU A 305 -14.08 -9.72 -6.75
C LEU A 305 -14.16 -11.20 -6.40
N GLY A 306 -15.00 -11.58 -5.46
CA GLY A 306 -15.25 -12.98 -5.13
C GLY A 306 -15.67 -13.20 -3.70
N ASN A 307 -15.42 -14.41 -3.22
CA ASN A 307 -15.76 -14.91 -1.89
C ASN A 307 -14.83 -16.07 -1.50
N GLU A 308 -15.20 -16.90 -0.52
CA GLU A 308 -14.40 -18.05 -0.08
C GLU A 308 -14.18 -19.13 -1.15
N ASP A 309 -15.06 -19.21 -2.16
CA ASP A 309 -15.01 -20.23 -3.22
C ASP A 309 -14.12 -19.81 -4.41
N PHE A 310 -14.08 -18.51 -4.74
CA PHE A 310 -13.30 -18.00 -5.87
C PHE A 310 -12.86 -16.55 -5.65
N LEU A 311 -11.75 -16.19 -6.24
CA LEU A 311 -11.28 -14.81 -6.34
C LEU A 311 -10.82 -14.53 -7.77
N ILE A 312 -11.26 -13.39 -8.31
CA ILE A 312 -10.79 -12.86 -9.59
C ILE A 312 -10.24 -11.46 -9.36
N SER A 313 -9.15 -11.11 -10.02
CA SER A 313 -8.51 -9.79 -9.89
C SER A 313 -8.20 -9.17 -11.24
N CYS A 314 -8.18 -7.86 -11.28
CA CYS A 314 -7.70 -7.08 -12.41
C CYS A 314 -7.03 -5.79 -11.92
N ALA A 315 -6.34 -5.10 -12.84
CA ALA A 315 -5.82 -3.76 -12.63
C ALA A 315 -6.29 -2.84 -13.75
N CYS A 316 -6.61 -1.60 -13.41
CA CYS A 316 -6.95 -0.55 -14.37
C CYS A 316 -6.04 0.67 -14.20
N SER A 317 -5.78 1.38 -15.30
CA SER A 317 -4.98 2.61 -15.29
C SER A 317 -5.88 3.80 -14.96
N ALA A 318 -6.12 4.05 -13.67
CA ALA A 318 -6.88 5.23 -13.21
C ALA A 318 -6.09 6.53 -13.41
N GLY A 319 -4.76 6.46 -13.43
CA GLY A 319 -3.89 7.64 -13.50
C GLY A 319 -3.79 8.38 -12.17
N PRO A 320 -2.98 9.46 -12.10
CA PRO A 320 -2.69 10.13 -10.85
C PRO A 320 -3.75 11.16 -10.42
N ALA A 321 -4.91 11.24 -11.09
CA ALA A 321 -5.94 12.26 -10.83
C ALA A 321 -6.41 12.24 -9.36
N PHE A 322 -6.61 11.07 -8.80
CA PHE A 322 -7.01 10.91 -7.39
C PHE A 322 -5.90 11.30 -6.38
N GLU A 323 -4.64 11.38 -6.81
CA GLU A 323 -3.53 11.88 -5.99
C GLU A 323 -3.26 13.38 -6.24
N GLY A 324 -4.14 14.06 -6.99
CA GLY A 324 -4.00 15.45 -7.40
C GLY A 324 -3.08 15.67 -8.60
N GLY A 325 -2.62 14.60 -9.25
CA GLY A 325 -1.90 14.68 -10.53
C GLY A 325 -2.86 14.95 -11.70
N ASP A 326 -2.37 15.59 -12.76
CA ASP A 326 -3.15 15.94 -13.95
C ASP A 326 -4.39 16.83 -13.69
N ILE A 327 -4.49 17.43 -12.50
CA ILE A 327 -5.52 18.37 -12.06
C ILE A 327 -4.82 19.71 -11.77
N SER A 328 -5.27 20.80 -12.38
CA SER A 328 -4.59 22.11 -12.32
C SER A 328 -4.46 22.67 -10.90
N CYS A 329 -5.47 22.48 -10.05
CA CYS A 329 -5.46 22.83 -8.63
C CYS A 329 -5.29 21.60 -7.71
N GLY A 330 -4.89 20.44 -8.27
CA GLY A 330 -4.72 19.22 -7.52
C GLY A 330 -3.50 19.25 -6.61
N MET A 331 -3.65 18.68 -5.41
CA MET A 331 -2.57 18.54 -4.43
C MET A 331 -2.78 17.30 -3.56
N ARG A 332 -1.74 16.90 -2.84
CA ARG A 332 -1.86 15.84 -1.84
C ARG A 332 -2.67 16.32 -0.63
N ALA A 333 -3.22 15.39 0.14
CA ALA A 333 -3.89 15.65 1.40
C ALA A 333 -2.91 16.20 2.45
N THR A 334 -2.64 17.50 2.39
CA THR A 334 -1.74 18.27 3.28
C THR A 334 -2.39 19.60 3.59
N ASP A 335 -1.78 20.37 4.51
CA ASP A 335 -2.30 21.68 4.93
C ASP A 335 -2.66 22.57 3.73
N GLY A 336 -3.87 23.11 3.76
CA GLY A 336 -4.46 23.94 2.69
C GLY A 336 -5.21 23.14 1.62
N ALA A 337 -5.20 21.80 1.65
CA ALA A 337 -6.01 21.01 0.73
C ALA A 337 -7.48 21.03 1.15
N ILE A 338 -8.38 21.28 0.19
CA ILE A 338 -9.82 21.05 0.36
C ILE A 338 -10.03 19.54 0.32
N GLU A 339 -10.57 18.97 1.40
CA GLU A 339 -10.83 17.53 1.53
C GLU A 339 -12.30 17.16 1.43
N ALA A 340 -13.21 18.08 1.70
CA ALA A 340 -14.64 17.92 1.49
C ALA A 340 -15.27 19.23 0.97
N CYS A 341 -16.33 19.09 0.18
CA CYS A 341 -17.03 20.22 -0.41
C CYS A 341 -18.53 19.94 -0.51
N THR A 342 -19.33 20.97 -0.21
CA THR A 342 -20.75 21.03 -0.57
C THR A 342 -21.02 22.30 -1.35
N ILE A 343 -21.97 22.28 -2.29
CA ILE A 343 -22.34 23.45 -3.08
C ILE A 343 -23.84 23.71 -2.90
N ASP A 344 -24.16 24.95 -2.52
CA ASP A 344 -25.55 25.37 -2.41
C ASP A 344 -26.20 25.42 -3.81
N TYR A 345 -27.40 24.88 -3.93
CA TYR A 345 -28.07 24.72 -5.22
C TYR A 345 -28.44 26.08 -5.86
N GLU A 346 -28.95 27.04 -5.07
CA GLU A 346 -29.47 28.29 -5.58
C GLU A 346 -28.36 29.28 -5.86
N THR A 347 -27.47 29.48 -4.90
CA THR A 347 -26.41 30.50 -4.96
C THR A 347 -25.16 29.99 -5.68
N MET A 348 -25.00 28.69 -5.83
CA MET A 348 -23.78 28.03 -6.31
C MET A 348 -22.53 28.36 -5.44
N GLU A 349 -22.72 28.72 -4.16
CA GLU A 349 -21.62 28.98 -3.25
C GLU A 349 -21.10 27.69 -2.62
N PRO A 350 -19.77 27.44 -2.66
CA PRO A 350 -19.17 26.27 -2.05
C PRO A 350 -18.88 26.48 -0.57
N SER A 351 -19.00 25.41 0.21
CA SER A 351 -18.52 25.32 1.59
C SER A 351 -17.52 24.18 1.68
N PHE A 352 -16.40 24.38 2.39
CA PHE A 352 -15.28 23.46 2.41
C PHE A 352 -14.91 22.98 3.80
N GLU A 353 -14.36 21.75 3.86
CA GLU A 353 -13.46 21.30 4.91
C GLU A 353 -12.02 21.36 4.35
N ILE A 354 -11.12 21.99 5.10
CA ILE A 354 -9.74 22.24 4.67
C ILE A 354 -8.81 21.60 5.69
N ILE A 355 -7.83 20.82 5.19
CA ILE A 355 -6.82 20.20 6.04
C ILE A 355 -5.92 21.29 6.62
N GLY A 356 -5.68 21.26 7.94
CA GLY A 356 -4.80 22.17 8.67
C GLY A 356 -5.45 22.80 9.88
N ASP A 357 -4.78 23.78 10.46
CA ASP A 357 -5.26 24.50 11.65
C ASP A 357 -6.48 25.38 11.33
N PRO A 358 -7.31 25.70 12.33
CA PRO A 358 -8.44 26.63 12.15
C PRO A 358 -8.00 27.96 11.51
N GLY A 359 -8.59 28.30 10.37
CA GLY A 359 -8.25 29.51 9.60
C GLY A 359 -7.26 29.27 8.46
N THR A 360 -6.82 28.03 8.22
CA THR A 360 -6.06 27.68 7.03
C THR A 360 -6.86 27.99 5.78
N LYS A 361 -6.23 28.68 4.82
CA LYS A 361 -6.86 29.05 3.56
C LYS A 361 -6.71 27.94 2.52
N PRO A 362 -7.70 27.75 1.61
CA PRO A 362 -7.62 26.75 0.56
C PRO A 362 -6.51 27.07 -0.45
N VAL A 363 -5.74 26.04 -0.79
CA VAL A 363 -4.64 26.13 -1.77
C VAL A 363 -4.92 25.28 -3.00
N GLY A 364 -5.64 24.18 -2.83
CA GLY A 364 -5.99 23.24 -3.90
C GLY A 364 -6.92 22.14 -3.41
N LEU A 365 -7.12 21.12 -4.26
CA LEU A 365 -8.00 19.96 -4.01
C LEU A 365 -7.16 18.71 -3.78
N CYS A 366 -7.42 17.97 -2.71
CA CYS A 366 -6.97 16.58 -2.65
C CYS A 366 -7.99 15.63 -3.30
N GLY A 367 -7.67 14.35 -3.36
CA GLY A 367 -8.49 13.36 -4.08
C GLY A 367 -9.93 13.27 -3.57
N SER A 368 -10.15 13.29 -2.25
CA SER A 368 -11.50 13.28 -1.65
C SER A 368 -12.27 14.56 -2.00
N GLY A 369 -11.63 15.72 -1.84
CA GLY A 369 -12.25 17.00 -2.21
C GLY A 369 -12.59 17.11 -3.70
N LEU A 370 -11.78 16.49 -4.56
CA LEU A 370 -12.06 16.44 -6.02
C LEU A 370 -13.32 15.60 -6.32
N ILE A 371 -13.48 14.46 -5.64
CA ILE A 371 -14.68 13.61 -5.73
C ILE A 371 -15.91 14.42 -5.31
N ASP A 372 -15.84 15.09 -4.16
CA ASP A 372 -16.95 15.88 -3.63
C ASP A 372 -17.31 17.05 -4.53
N VAL A 373 -16.33 17.80 -4.99
CA VAL A 373 -16.56 18.95 -5.89
C VAL A 373 -17.26 18.50 -7.17
N ILE A 374 -16.80 17.44 -7.83
CA ILE A 374 -17.40 16.97 -9.09
C ILE A 374 -18.80 16.40 -8.85
N ALA A 375 -19.01 15.65 -7.75
CA ALA A 375 -20.33 15.16 -7.37
C ALA A 375 -21.31 16.33 -7.13
N GLU A 376 -20.91 17.33 -6.36
CA GLU A 376 -21.72 18.50 -6.07
C GLU A 376 -22.03 19.35 -7.34
N LEU A 377 -21.03 19.56 -8.20
CA LEU A 377 -21.25 20.22 -9.48
C LEU A 377 -22.27 19.46 -10.35
N PHE A 378 -22.21 18.13 -10.34
CA PHE A 378 -23.10 17.30 -11.14
C PHE A 378 -24.52 17.24 -10.56
N ILE A 379 -24.71 16.94 -9.28
CA ILE A 379 -26.06 16.83 -8.68
C ILE A 379 -26.79 18.16 -8.65
N ASN A 380 -26.06 19.29 -8.55
CA ASN A 380 -26.64 20.63 -8.64
C ASN A 380 -26.89 21.06 -10.09
N GLY A 381 -26.62 20.21 -11.10
CA GLY A 381 -26.82 20.50 -12.51
C GLY A 381 -25.96 21.66 -13.03
N ILE A 382 -24.83 21.95 -12.36
CA ILE A 382 -23.86 22.98 -12.80
C ILE A 382 -23.06 22.45 -13.98
N ILE A 383 -22.73 21.16 -13.94
CA ILE A 383 -22.15 20.43 -15.08
C ILE A 383 -23.11 19.34 -15.57
N ASN A 384 -23.04 19.02 -16.85
CA ASN A 384 -23.78 17.88 -17.42
C ASN A 384 -23.01 16.55 -17.29
N ALA A 385 -23.62 15.45 -17.77
CA ALA A 385 -23.01 14.11 -17.73
C ALA A 385 -21.64 14.01 -18.44
N LYS A 386 -21.28 14.96 -19.30
CA LYS A 386 -19.97 15.04 -19.96
C LYS A 386 -18.99 15.94 -19.23
N GLY A 387 -19.34 16.45 -18.05
CA GLY A 387 -18.51 17.38 -17.28
C GLY A 387 -18.42 18.79 -17.87
N LYS A 388 -19.36 19.21 -18.74
CA LYS A 388 -19.41 20.54 -19.33
C LYS A 388 -20.30 21.44 -18.49
N PHE A 389 -19.85 22.69 -18.25
CA PHE A 389 -20.64 23.67 -17.53
C PHE A 389 -21.89 24.07 -18.36
N VAL A 390 -23.06 24.04 -17.71
CA VAL A 390 -24.37 24.30 -18.32
C VAL A 390 -25.20 25.34 -17.55
N ARG A 391 -24.74 25.73 -16.34
CA ARG A 391 -25.32 26.84 -15.58
C ARG A 391 -24.34 28.01 -15.56
N GLU A 392 -24.87 29.22 -15.68
CA GLU A 392 -24.13 30.48 -15.56
C GLU A 392 -24.23 31.02 -14.13
N GLY A 393 -23.18 31.69 -13.66
CA GLY A 393 -23.13 32.30 -12.34
C GLY A 393 -21.81 32.99 -12.06
N GLU A 394 -21.67 33.68 -10.93
CA GLU A 394 -20.49 34.47 -10.59
C GLU A 394 -19.21 33.58 -10.50
N ARG A 395 -19.39 32.30 -10.14
CA ARG A 395 -18.29 31.34 -9.99
C ARG A 395 -17.99 30.55 -11.25
N VAL A 396 -18.86 30.58 -12.27
CA VAL A 396 -18.63 29.91 -13.56
C VAL A 396 -18.03 30.92 -14.53
N ARG A 397 -16.89 30.56 -15.11
CA ARG A 397 -16.16 31.40 -16.06
C ARG A 397 -15.90 30.63 -17.34
N HIS A 398 -15.76 31.33 -18.43
CA HIS A 398 -15.32 30.76 -19.71
C HIS A 398 -14.09 31.52 -20.22
N ASP A 399 -13.12 30.75 -20.69
CA ASP A 399 -11.94 31.33 -21.32
C ASP A 399 -12.23 31.82 -22.74
N LYS A 400 -11.23 32.39 -23.41
CA LYS A 400 -11.35 32.88 -24.78
C LYS A 400 -11.68 31.81 -25.83
N TYR A 401 -11.59 30.54 -25.47
CA TYR A 401 -11.92 29.39 -26.32
C TYR A 401 -13.27 28.77 -25.94
N GLY A 402 -13.96 29.32 -24.95
CA GLY A 402 -15.22 28.81 -24.43
C GLY A 402 -15.08 27.66 -23.46
N MET A 403 -13.85 27.38 -22.94
CA MET A 403 -13.61 26.36 -21.94
C MET A 403 -14.08 26.85 -20.57
N GLY A 404 -14.96 26.11 -19.95
CA GLY A 404 -15.53 26.45 -18.66
C GLY A 404 -14.60 26.13 -17.47
N SER A 405 -14.74 26.93 -16.39
CA SER A 405 -14.15 26.66 -15.08
C SER A 405 -15.09 27.11 -13.97
N TYR A 406 -14.96 26.49 -12.78
CA TYR A 406 -15.68 26.89 -11.59
C TYR A 406 -14.68 27.32 -10.50
N VAL A 407 -14.88 28.53 -9.97
CA VAL A 407 -14.01 29.11 -8.94
C VAL A 407 -14.45 28.63 -7.57
N LEU A 408 -13.61 27.80 -6.97
CA LEU A 408 -13.78 27.29 -5.60
C LEU A 408 -13.48 28.40 -4.58
N ALA A 409 -12.29 29.02 -4.68
CA ALA A 409 -11.93 30.14 -3.83
C ALA A 409 -11.28 31.25 -4.65
N PHE A 410 -11.76 32.47 -4.48
CA PHE A 410 -11.14 33.64 -5.09
C PHE A 410 -9.79 33.94 -4.44
N GLN A 411 -8.84 34.51 -5.18
CA GLN A 411 -7.48 34.84 -4.73
C GLN A 411 -7.44 35.54 -3.35
N LYS A 412 -8.39 36.47 -3.10
CA LYS A 412 -8.48 37.19 -1.82
C LYS A 412 -8.73 36.27 -0.62
N ASP A 413 -9.41 35.14 -0.84
CA ASP A 413 -9.81 34.15 0.17
C ASP A 413 -8.93 32.90 0.13
N ALA A 414 -8.15 32.71 -0.94
CA ALA A 414 -7.24 31.57 -1.15
C ALA A 414 -5.88 31.76 -0.43
N GLY A 415 -5.23 30.65 -0.15
CA GLY A 415 -3.83 30.61 0.33
C GLY A 415 -2.82 30.59 -0.83
N SER A 416 -3.29 30.71 -2.07
CA SER A 416 -2.49 30.71 -3.31
C SER A 416 -2.43 32.13 -3.93
N VAL A 417 -1.49 32.32 -4.87
CA VAL A 417 -1.35 33.58 -5.62
C VAL A 417 -2.38 33.74 -6.75
N LYS A 418 -3.25 32.77 -6.93
CA LYS A 418 -4.31 32.72 -7.95
C LYS A 418 -5.59 32.21 -7.31
N ASP A 419 -6.70 32.37 -8.03
CA ASP A 419 -7.95 31.67 -7.69
C ASP A 419 -7.70 30.15 -7.65
N VAL A 420 -8.37 29.45 -6.75
CA VAL A 420 -8.46 27.98 -6.77
C VAL A 420 -9.68 27.64 -7.62
N GLU A 421 -9.45 27.04 -8.77
CA GLU A 421 -10.52 26.72 -9.73
C GLU A 421 -10.34 25.32 -10.30
N ILE A 422 -11.45 24.68 -10.66
CA ILE A 422 -11.50 23.42 -11.40
C ILE A 422 -12.00 23.70 -12.83
N THR A 423 -11.28 23.20 -13.82
CA THR A 423 -11.58 23.41 -15.25
C THR A 423 -12.26 22.18 -15.85
N GLU A 424 -12.91 22.38 -17.03
CA GLU A 424 -13.45 21.23 -17.79
C GLU A 424 -12.38 20.21 -18.20
N VAL A 425 -11.11 20.63 -18.33
CA VAL A 425 -9.99 19.71 -18.61
C VAL A 425 -9.70 18.84 -17.40
N ASP A 426 -9.71 19.43 -16.20
CA ASP A 426 -9.54 18.69 -14.95
C ASP A 426 -10.66 17.68 -14.75
N ILE A 427 -11.91 18.10 -15.01
CA ILE A 427 -13.09 17.24 -14.92
C ILE A 427 -13.01 16.08 -15.92
N ASP A 428 -12.57 16.33 -17.17
CA ASP A 428 -12.40 15.29 -18.19
C ASP A 428 -11.33 14.27 -17.79
N ASN A 429 -10.18 14.73 -17.25
CA ASN A 429 -9.14 13.85 -16.71
C ASN A 429 -9.68 12.97 -15.57
N PHE A 430 -10.45 13.58 -14.67
CA PHE A 430 -11.09 12.85 -13.57
C PHE A 430 -12.14 11.85 -14.05
N ILE A 431 -13.00 12.21 -15.01
CA ILE A 431 -14.01 11.31 -15.60
C ILE A 431 -13.33 10.07 -16.21
N ARG A 432 -12.19 10.22 -16.87
CA ARG A 432 -11.42 9.09 -17.40
C ARG A 432 -10.89 8.21 -16.29
N ALA A 433 -10.36 8.80 -15.21
CA ALA A 433 -9.85 8.07 -14.07
C ALA A 433 -10.94 7.24 -13.38
N LYS A 434 -12.10 7.84 -13.06
CA LYS A 434 -13.22 7.12 -12.49
C LYS A 434 -13.82 6.09 -13.45
N GLY A 435 -13.84 6.41 -14.74
CA GLY A 435 -14.30 5.52 -15.80
C GLY A 435 -13.46 4.24 -15.87
N ALA A 436 -12.14 4.35 -15.71
CA ALA A 436 -11.25 3.19 -15.65
C ALA A 436 -11.60 2.25 -14.49
N ILE A 437 -11.91 2.79 -13.29
CA ILE A 437 -12.27 1.99 -12.13
C ILE A 437 -13.60 1.27 -12.36
N PHE A 438 -14.66 1.99 -12.73
CA PHE A 438 -15.98 1.38 -12.85
C PHE A 438 -16.08 0.43 -14.06
N SER A 439 -15.36 0.71 -15.16
CA SER A 439 -15.27 -0.23 -16.29
C SER A 439 -14.58 -1.54 -15.91
N ALA A 440 -13.58 -1.49 -15.02
CA ALA A 440 -12.96 -2.69 -14.48
C ALA A 440 -13.97 -3.51 -13.64
N VAL A 441 -14.73 -2.85 -12.76
CA VAL A 441 -15.83 -3.50 -12.00
C VAL A 441 -16.82 -4.17 -12.96
N ARG A 442 -17.32 -3.42 -13.94
CA ARG A 442 -18.28 -3.94 -14.94
C ARG A 442 -17.74 -5.12 -15.74
N THR A 443 -16.47 -5.03 -16.16
CA THR A 443 -15.82 -6.10 -16.92
C THR A 443 -15.68 -7.39 -16.09
N MET A 444 -15.33 -7.27 -14.80
CA MET A 444 -15.26 -8.43 -13.88
C MET A 444 -16.64 -9.06 -13.67
N LEU A 445 -17.67 -8.23 -13.44
CA LEU A 445 -19.05 -8.71 -13.28
C LEU A 445 -19.54 -9.42 -14.55
N ASN A 446 -19.34 -8.81 -15.71
CA ASN A 446 -19.72 -9.41 -17.00
C ASN A 446 -18.98 -10.72 -17.29
N TYR A 447 -17.70 -10.83 -16.88
CA TYR A 447 -16.92 -12.06 -17.02
C TYR A 447 -17.49 -13.22 -16.21
N LEU A 448 -18.17 -12.93 -15.11
CA LEU A 448 -18.80 -13.91 -14.22
C LEU A 448 -20.32 -14.07 -14.47
N ASP A 449 -20.89 -13.36 -15.43
CA ASP A 449 -22.35 -13.22 -15.60
C ASP A 449 -23.05 -12.69 -14.33
N TYR A 450 -22.38 -11.79 -13.60
CA TYR A 450 -22.88 -11.18 -12.36
C TYR A 450 -23.43 -9.77 -12.64
N THR A 451 -24.31 -9.31 -11.75
CA THR A 451 -24.83 -7.95 -11.72
C THR A 451 -24.34 -7.19 -10.48
N VAL A 452 -24.53 -5.87 -10.46
CA VAL A 452 -24.10 -5.01 -9.34
C VAL A 452 -24.81 -5.41 -8.04
N GLU A 453 -26.08 -5.82 -8.11
CA GLU A 453 -26.89 -6.24 -6.97
C GLU A 453 -26.38 -7.50 -6.27
N MET A 454 -25.53 -8.29 -6.96
CA MET A 454 -24.88 -9.48 -6.40
C MET A 454 -23.67 -9.15 -5.55
N ILE A 455 -23.27 -7.88 -5.48
CA ILE A 455 -22.19 -7.42 -4.58
C ILE A 455 -22.81 -7.17 -3.20
N ASP A 456 -22.37 -7.94 -2.21
CA ASP A 456 -22.84 -7.79 -0.84
C ASP A 456 -22.09 -6.69 -0.09
N ASP A 457 -20.76 -6.62 -0.21
CA ASP A 457 -19.89 -5.65 0.44
C ASP A 457 -18.82 -5.12 -0.50
N VAL A 458 -18.40 -3.86 -0.28
CA VAL A 458 -17.28 -3.24 -0.97
C VAL A 458 -16.24 -2.77 0.03
N TYR A 459 -15.03 -3.31 -0.08
CA TYR A 459 -13.87 -2.94 0.74
C TYR A 459 -12.99 -1.97 -0.04
N VAL A 460 -12.83 -0.75 0.47
CA VAL A 460 -12.01 0.29 -0.16
C VAL A 460 -10.73 0.46 0.64
N ALA A 461 -9.58 0.34 -0.02
CA ALA A 461 -8.24 0.56 0.52
C ALA A 461 -7.53 1.71 -0.21
N GLY A 462 -6.34 2.05 0.27
CA GLY A 462 -5.48 3.07 -0.31
C GLY A 462 -5.53 4.42 0.41
N GLY A 463 -4.51 5.24 0.21
CA GLY A 463 -4.34 6.49 0.94
C GLY A 463 -5.41 7.56 0.69
N ILE A 464 -6.18 7.43 -0.39
CA ILE A 464 -7.26 8.35 -0.75
C ILE A 464 -8.54 8.02 0.02
N GLY A 465 -8.72 6.74 0.37
CA GLY A 465 -9.97 6.20 0.90
C GLY A 465 -10.41 6.77 2.26
N SER A 466 -9.47 7.28 3.09
CA SER A 466 -9.80 7.77 4.44
C SER A 466 -10.73 8.98 4.45
N GLY A 467 -10.71 9.78 3.39
CA GLY A 467 -11.52 10.99 3.23
C GLY A 467 -12.63 10.87 2.20
N ILE A 468 -12.78 9.73 1.50
CA ILE A 468 -13.80 9.60 0.44
C ILE A 468 -15.20 9.57 1.05
N ASN A 469 -16.06 10.44 0.54
CA ASN A 469 -17.50 10.32 0.69
C ASN A 469 -18.02 9.25 -0.28
N MET A 470 -18.37 8.07 0.25
CA MET A 470 -18.82 6.92 -0.57
C MET A 470 -20.07 7.26 -1.39
N ARG A 471 -20.98 8.07 -0.83
CA ARG A 471 -22.16 8.54 -1.57
C ARG A 471 -21.77 9.35 -2.81
N ASN A 472 -20.81 10.27 -2.66
CA ASN A 472 -20.32 11.10 -3.77
C ASN A 472 -19.56 10.25 -4.81
N ALA A 473 -18.83 9.22 -4.36
CA ALA A 473 -18.18 8.28 -5.26
C ALA A 473 -19.18 7.46 -6.09
N VAL A 474 -20.36 7.12 -5.55
CA VAL A 474 -21.48 6.53 -6.29
C VAL A 474 -22.10 7.56 -7.25
N ILE A 475 -22.37 8.79 -6.79
CA ILE A 475 -22.96 9.87 -7.61
C ILE A 475 -22.17 10.12 -8.90
N ILE A 476 -20.85 10.11 -8.82
CA ILE A 476 -20.00 10.29 -10.00
C ILE A 476 -19.85 9.03 -10.85
N GLY A 477 -20.37 7.88 -10.39
CA GLY A 477 -20.22 6.58 -11.07
C GLY A 477 -18.81 6.00 -11.00
N MET A 478 -18.10 6.23 -9.90
CA MET A 478 -16.80 5.61 -9.63
C MET A 478 -16.96 4.24 -8.95
N LEU A 479 -17.91 4.15 -8.01
CA LEU A 479 -18.24 2.94 -7.26
C LEU A 479 -19.64 2.45 -7.63
N PRO A 480 -19.93 1.15 -7.46
CA PRO A 480 -21.25 0.58 -7.77
C PRO A 480 -22.34 1.20 -6.89
N ASP A 481 -23.55 1.35 -7.45
CA ASP A 481 -24.70 1.91 -6.73
C ASP A 481 -25.34 0.85 -5.81
N ILE A 482 -24.76 0.72 -4.62
CA ILE A 482 -25.25 -0.12 -3.53
C ILE A 482 -25.42 0.73 -2.27
N PRO A 483 -26.16 0.25 -1.25
CA PRO A 483 -26.33 0.96 0.01
C PRO A 483 -24.99 1.36 0.67
N VAL A 484 -24.92 2.60 1.19
CA VAL A 484 -23.66 3.18 1.71
C VAL A 484 -23.09 2.37 2.88
N GLU A 485 -23.93 1.74 3.68
CA GLU A 485 -23.55 0.86 4.79
C GLU A 485 -22.79 -0.39 4.39
N LYS A 486 -22.81 -0.76 3.11
CA LYS A 486 -22.05 -1.87 2.54
C LYS A 486 -20.62 -1.49 2.12
N PHE A 487 -20.24 -0.21 2.24
CA PHE A 487 -18.88 0.23 1.97
C PHE A 487 -18.05 0.27 3.25
N HIS A 488 -16.89 -0.36 3.21
CA HIS A 488 -15.96 -0.48 4.32
C HIS A 488 -14.59 0.07 3.93
N TYR A 489 -14.15 1.16 4.57
CA TYR A 489 -12.79 1.64 4.39
C TYR A 489 -11.85 0.86 5.32
N ILE A 490 -10.81 0.26 4.76
CA ILE A 490 -9.87 -0.62 5.46
C ILE A 490 -8.42 -0.10 5.51
N GLY A 491 -8.21 1.17 5.23
CA GLY A 491 -6.91 1.84 5.36
C GLY A 491 -5.85 1.37 4.37
N ASN A 492 -4.58 1.44 4.79
CA ASN A 492 -3.48 0.84 4.03
C ASN A 492 -3.43 -0.67 4.28
N SER A 493 -4.25 -1.41 3.53
CA SER A 493 -4.38 -2.87 3.66
C SER A 493 -3.10 -3.61 3.26
N SER A 494 -2.32 -3.06 2.33
CA SER A 494 -1.01 -3.56 1.91
C SER A 494 -0.02 -3.59 3.08
N LEU A 495 0.12 -2.47 3.79
CA LEU A 495 0.99 -2.36 4.97
C LEU A 495 0.50 -3.25 6.12
N THR A 496 -0.82 -3.26 6.38
CA THR A 496 -1.43 -4.10 7.42
C THR A 496 -1.22 -5.59 7.13
N GLY A 497 -1.39 -6.01 5.86
CA GLY A 497 -1.11 -7.39 5.45
C GLY A 497 0.36 -7.76 5.60
N SER A 498 1.27 -6.86 5.21
CA SER A 498 2.71 -7.01 5.42
C SER A 498 3.07 -7.20 6.90
N TYR A 499 2.45 -6.41 7.79
CA TYR A 499 2.60 -6.55 9.24
C TYR A 499 2.09 -7.91 9.74
N MET A 500 0.91 -8.35 9.30
CA MET A 500 0.35 -9.65 9.70
C MET A 500 1.19 -10.84 9.23
N MET A 501 1.79 -10.76 8.03
CA MET A 501 2.70 -11.78 7.50
C MET A 501 3.97 -11.94 8.36
N LEU A 502 4.43 -10.88 9.03
CA LEU A 502 5.52 -10.97 10.00
C LEU A 502 5.10 -11.65 11.29
N LEU A 503 3.93 -11.30 11.82
CA LEU A 503 3.46 -11.78 13.12
C LEU A 503 2.89 -13.20 13.09
N SER A 504 2.51 -13.70 11.91
CA SER A 504 1.82 -14.98 11.79
C SER A 504 2.32 -15.79 10.59
N THR A 505 2.84 -16.98 10.86
CA THR A 505 3.16 -17.95 9.78
C THR A 505 1.90 -18.45 9.07
N GLN A 506 0.75 -18.41 9.73
CA GLN A 506 -0.54 -18.74 9.10
C GLN A 506 -0.97 -17.62 8.14
N ALA A 507 -0.81 -16.34 8.53
CA ALA A 507 -1.08 -15.20 7.67
C ALA A 507 -0.18 -15.22 6.43
N GLU A 508 1.13 -15.43 6.59
CA GLU A 508 2.07 -15.60 5.48
C GLU A 508 1.58 -16.70 4.52
N ARG A 509 1.27 -17.90 5.05
CA ARG A 509 0.78 -19.02 4.24
C ARG A 509 -0.54 -18.70 3.52
N LYS A 510 -1.49 -18.11 4.24
CA LYS A 510 -2.80 -17.77 3.68
C LYS A 510 -2.68 -16.75 2.54
N THR A 511 -1.82 -15.74 2.66
CA THR A 511 -1.55 -14.80 1.55
C THR A 511 -1.02 -15.51 0.30
N TYR A 512 -0.14 -16.51 0.47
CA TYR A 512 0.34 -17.34 -0.65
C TYR A 512 -0.77 -18.24 -1.22
N GLU A 513 -1.67 -18.78 -0.39
CA GLU A 513 -2.83 -19.58 -0.83
C GLU A 513 -3.81 -18.72 -1.64
N ILE A 514 -4.11 -17.50 -1.16
CA ILE A 514 -4.93 -16.51 -1.88
C ILE A 514 -4.35 -16.23 -3.26
N ALA A 515 -3.07 -15.88 -3.33
CA ALA A 515 -2.41 -15.60 -4.61
C ALA A 515 -2.45 -16.79 -5.57
N LYS A 516 -2.30 -18.01 -5.07
CA LYS A 516 -2.33 -19.24 -5.88
C LYS A 516 -3.73 -19.54 -6.41
N GLY A 517 -4.78 -19.23 -5.64
CA GLY A 517 -6.18 -19.48 -5.99
C GLY A 517 -6.84 -18.35 -6.79
N MET A 518 -6.21 -17.19 -6.87
CA MET A 518 -6.78 -16.00 -7.51
C MET A 518 -6.55 -16.03 -9.03
N THR A 519 -7.62 -15.80 -9.80
CA THR A 519 -7.57 -15.66 -11.26
C THR A 519 -7.26 -14.20 -11.62
N TYR A 520 -6.24 -13.97 -12.45
CA TYR A 520 -5.93 -12.66 -12.99
C TYR A 520 -6.62 -12.45 -14.34
N LEU A 521 -7.40 -11.38 -14.45
CA LEU A 521 -8.05 -10.95 -15.68
C LEU A 521 -7.26 -9.75 -16.26
N GLU A 522 -6.60 -9.98 -17.41
CA GLU A 522 -5.94 -8.91 -18.16
C GLU A 522 -7.00 -8.15 -18.98
N LEU A 523 -7.40 -6.95 -18.52
CA LEU A 523 -8.49 -6.18 -19.13
C LEU A 523 -8.25 -5.84 -20.60
N SER A 524 -6.99 -5.63 -21.00
CA SER A 524 -6.63 -5.31 -22.39
C SER A 524 -6.95 -6.44 -23.38
N THR A 525 -7.11 -7.67 -22.89
CA THR A 525 -7.46 -8.84 -23.69
C THR A 525 -8.97 -9.11 -23.78
N VAL A 526 -9.79 -8.37 -23.00
CA VAL A 526 -11.25 -8.51 -23.02
C VAL A 526 -11.84 -7.65 -24.14
N PRO A 527 -12.47 -8.24 -25.16
CA PRO A 527 -12.91 -7.49 -26.35
C PRO A 527 -13.90 -6.35 -26.06
N SER A 528 -14.77 -6.51 -25.05
CA SER A 528 -15.77 -5.50 -24.66
C SER A 528 -15.24 -4.41 -23.72
N TYR A 529 -14.00 -4.52 -23.24
CA TYR A 529 -13.47 -3.58 -22.21
C TYR A 529 -13.47 -2.13 -22.68
N MET A 530 -13.07 -1.87 -23.91
CA MET A 530 -13.04 -0.49 -24.43
C MET A 530 -14.43 0.14 -24.57
N ASP A 531 -15.43 -0.65 -24.94
CA ASP A 531 -16.82 -0.18 -25.02
C ASP A 531 -17.36 0.15 -23.62
N GLU A 532 -17.09 -0.70 -22.63
CA GLU A 532 -17.41 -0.44 -21.22
C GLU A 532 -16.68 0.80 -20.70
N PHE A 533 -15.39 0.97 -21.01
CA PHE A 533 -14.65 2.14 -20.60
C PHE A 533 -15.26 3.43 -21.16
N VAL A 534 -15.59 3.48 -22.45
CA VAL A 534 -16.24 4.64 -23.09
C VAL A 534 -17.60 4.93 -22.44
N ALA A 535 -18.39 3.89 -22.13
CA ALA A 535 -19.67 4.03 -21.45
C ALA A 535 -19.53 4.60 -20.04
N CYS A 536 -18.44 4.27 -19.35
CA CYS A 536 -18.11 4.78 -18.01
C CYS A 536 -17.51 6.20 -18.00
N CYS A 537 -17.15 6.78 -19.16
CA CYS A 537 -16.65 8.15 -19.26
C CYS A 537 -17.78 9.20 -19.28
N PHE A 538 -18.79 9.00 -18.44
CA PHE A 538 -19.92 9.91 -18.22
C PHE A 538 -20.26 9.96 -16.72
N LEU A 539 -20.95 10.97 -16.26
CA LEU A 539 -21.45 11.10 -14.89
C LEU A 539 -22.94 10.74 -14.82
N PRO A 540 -23.37 9.74 -14.05
CA PRO A 540 -22.54 8.65 -13.50
C PRO A 540 -22.10 7.65 -14.58
N HIS A 541 -22.95 7.41 -15.59
CA HIS A 541 -22.78 6.43 -16.66
C HIS A 541 -23.68 6.73 -17.85
N THR A 542 -23.41 6.17 -19.05
CA THR A 542 -24.33 6.29 -20.19
C THR A 542 -25.64 5.55 -19.96
N ASP A 543 -25.64 4.47 -19.21
CA ASP A 543 -26.82 3.76 -18.75
C ASP A 543 -27.17 4.17 -17.31
N GLU A 544 -28.08 5.14 -17.16
CA GLU A 544 -28.52 5.66 -15.86
C GLU A 544 -29.20 4.61 -14.98
N ARG A 545 -29.69 3.50 -15.55
CA ARG A 545 -30.33 2.40 -14.81
C ARG A 545 -29.35 1.70 -13.86
N LEU A 546 -28.05 1.81 -14.09
CA LEU A 546 -27.02 1.28 -13.22
C LEU A 546 -26.81 2.13 -11.94
N PHE A 547 -27.41 3.32 -11.90
CA PHE A 547 -27.29 4.27 -10.80
C PHE A 547 -28.67 4.83 -10.38
N PRO A 548 -29.61 3.94 -9.97
CA PRO A 548 -30.97 4.35 -9.66
C PRO A 548 -31.10 5.29 -8.45
N SER A 549 -30.08 5.32 -7.58
CA SER A 549 -30.07 6.18 -6.40
C SER A 549 -29.59 7.63 -6.71
N VAL A 550 -29.08 7.87 -7.91
CA VAL A 550 -28.51 9.18 -8.30
C VAL A 550 -29.60 10.04 -8.93
N GLU A 551 -30.02 11.06 -8.18
CA GLU A 551 -30.99 12.04 -8.64
C GLU A 551 -30.38 13.44 -8.67
N LEU A 552 -30.58 14.16 -9.76
CA LEU A 552 -30.22 15.57 -9.84
C LEU A 552 -31.18 16.40 -8.99
N LYS A 553 -30.66 17.39 -8.25
CA LYS A 553 -31.47 18.36 -7.53
C LYS A 553 -32.35 19.11 -8.55
N LYS A 554 -33.64 19.23 -8.23
CA LYS A 554 -34.60 19.99 -9.02
C LYS A 554 -34.87 21.30 -8.29
N GLY A 555 -34.80 22.41 -9.03
CA GLY A 555 -35.20 23.74 -8.55
C GLY A 555 -36.67 23.87 -8.34
#